data_4d96ff127e1b1a2d31412f6cb5d9f7e7
#
_entry.id   4d96ff127e1b1a2d31412f6cb5d9f7e7
#
_cell.length_a   1.000
_cell.length_b   1.000
_cell.length_c   1.000
_cell.angle_alpha   90.00
_cell.angle_beta   90.00
_cell.angle_gamma   90.00
#
_symmetry.space_group_name_H-M   'P 1'
#
loop_
_entity.id
_entity.type
_entity.pdbx_description
1 polymer ?
#
loop_
_entity_poly.entity_id
_entity_poly.type
_entity_poly.pdbx_seq_one_letter_code
_entity_poly.pdbx_strand_id
1 'polypeptide(L)'
;VYHLFGFIEPLLAQLHASGRSNITLADHGAGKSYLGFILYDLFFKQLGSGTVYGIETRPELVEKSTALAQQLGFARMQFLALSVQQASASSALPDSFDVVTALHACDTATDDAIAFALQKNAQHLVLVPCCQAEAAACLRGSTKPSNSRAPLWLNSGATRCTRAKSAASLPTSCAACTLRHWATALPLPSLLAGSTA
;
A
#
# COMPACT_ATOMS: atom_id res chain seq x y z
N VAL A 1 -7.44 3.66 10.63
CA VAL A 1 -7.98 3.31 9.29
C VAL A 1 -8.99 4.34 8.82
N TYR A 2 -9.96 4.79 9.64
CA TYR A 2 -10.94 5.84 9.25
C TYR A 2 -10.28 7.15 8.80
N HIS A 3 -9.16 7.54 9.40
CA HIS A 3 -8.41 8.72 8.97
C HIS A 3 -7.90 8.57 7.52
N LEU A 4 -7.48 7.36 7.12
CA LEU A 4 -7.07 7.08 5.75
C LEU A 4 -8.23 7.13 4.76
N PHE A 5 -9.42 6.71 5.18
CA PHE A 5 -10.63 6.87 4.37
C PHE A 5 -10.82 8.33 3.95
N GLY A 6 -10.67 9.28 4.88
CA GLY A 6 -10.79 10.70 4.58
C GLY A 6 -9.78 11.25 3.55
N PHE A 7 -8.65 10.56 3.29
CA PHE A 7 -7.73 10.90 2.20
C PHE A 7 -8.08 10.21 0.89
N ILE A 8 -8.62 9.00 0.95
CA ILE A 8 -8.91 8.18 -0.25
C ILE A 8 -10.28 8.54 -0.83
N GLU A 9 -11.27 8.83 0.01
CA GLU A 9 -12.63 9.17 -0.42
C GLU A 9 -12.67 10.33 -1.44
N PRO A 10 -12.01 11.49 -1.21
CA PRO A 10 -12.02 12.58 -2.19
C PRO A 10 -11.43 12.17 -3.54
N LEU A 11 -10.40 11.30 -3.53
CA LEU A 11 -9.80 10.75 -4.73
C LEU A 11 -10.80 9.87 -5.51
N LEU A 12 -11.48 8.97 -4.82
CA LEU A 12 -12.50 8.11 -5.41
C LEU A 12 -13.69 8.93 -5.94
N ALA A 13 -14.12 9.95 -5.20
CA ALA A 13 -15.19 10.86 -5.60
C ALA A 13 -14.80 11.66 -6.86
N GLN A 14 -13.55 12.12 -6.97
CA GLN A 14 -13.03 12.78 -8.16
C GLN A 14 -13.02 11.85 -9.38
N LEU A 15 -12.57 10.60 -9.20
CA LEU A 15 -12.60 9.60 -10.26
C LEU A 15 -14.03 9.34 -10.74
N HIS A 16 -14.98 9.22 -9.82
CA HIS A 16 -16.39 9.06 -10.18
C HIS A 16 -16.94 10.30 -10.92
N ALA A 17 -16.66 11.50 -10.43
CA ALA A 17 -17.09 12.76 -11.06
C ALA A 17 -16.48 12.96 -12.46
N SER A 18 -15.32 12.37 -12.75
CA SER A 18 -14.70 12.38 -14.08
C SER A 18 -15.35 11.41 -15.09
N GLY A 19 -16.42 10.72 -14.70
CA GLY A 19 -17.17 9.79 -15.56
C GLY A 19 -16.74 8.32 -15.41
N ARG A 20 -15.86 7.98 -14.46
CA ARG A 20 -15.51 6.60 -14.15
C ARG A 20 -16.64 5.91 -13.40
N SER A 21 -17.44 5.10 -14.11
CA SER A 21 -18.55 4.35 -13.50
C SER A 21 -18.10 3.07 -12.80
N ASN A 22 -16.98 2.47 -13.22
CA ASN A 22 -16.49 1.20 -12.67
C ASN A 22 -15.06 1.38 -12.15
N ILE A 23 -14.93 1.97 -10.97
CA ILE A 23 -13.63 2.22 -10.32
C ILE A 23 -13.06 0.90 -9.81
N THR A 24 -11.78 0.64 -10.10
CA THR A 24 -11.05 -0.54 -9.65
C THR A 24 -10.01 -0.15 -8.60
N LEU A 25 -10.08 -0.79 -7.44
CA LEU A 25 -9.13 -0.58 -6.35
C LEU A 25 -8.44 -1.89 -5.99
N ALA A 26 -7.11 -1.87 -5.90
CA ALA A 26 -6.33 -2.99 -5.35
C ALA A 26 -5.75 -2.61 -3.97
N ASP A 27 -6.03 -3.44 -2.97
CA ASP A 27 -5.41 -3.38 -1.64
C ASP A 27 -4.27 -4.42 -1.61
N HIS A 28 -3.03 -3.94 -1.81
CA HIS A 28 -1.85 -4.79 -1.93
C HIS A 28 -1.25 -5.08 -0.56
N GLY A 29 -0.98 -6.36 -0.26
CA GLY A 29 -0.61 -6.79 1.08
C GLY A 29 -1.77 -6.63 2.06
N ALA A 30 -2.98 -6.96 1.61
CA ALA A 30 -4.24 -6.64 2.27
C ALA A 30 -4.33 -7.16 3.72
N GLY A 31 -3.64 -8.23 4.05
CA GLY A 31 -3.74 -8.84 5.37
C GLY A 31 -5.18 -9.28 5.66
N LYS A 32 -5.80 -8.65 6.68
CA LYS A 32 -7.22 -8.81 6.99
C LYS A 32 -8.12 -7.84 6.20
N SER A 33 -7.54 -7.07 5.30
CA SER A 33 -8.20 -6.09 4.42
C SER A 33 -9.13 -5.08 5.14
N TYR A 34 -8.77 -4.66 6.34
CA TYR A 34 -9.60 -3.68 7.06
C TYR A 34 -9.84 -2.39 6.26
N LEU A 35 -8.83 -1.93 5.51
CA LEU A 35 -8.97 -0.76 4.65
C LEU A 35 -9.93 -1.06 3.50
N GLY A 36 -9.77 -2.19 2.81
CA GLY A 36 -10.63 -2.60 1.71
C GLY A 36 -12.10 -2.71 2.13
N PHE A 37 -12.39 -3.32 3.29
CA PHE A 37 -13.75 -3.42 3.82
C PHE A 37 -14.36 -2.06 4.14
N ILE A 38 -13.60 -1.14 4.75
CA ILE A 38 -14.09 0.21 5.06
C ILE A 38 -14.36 1.00 3.78
N LEU A 39 -13.46 0.94 2.80
CA LEU A 39 -13.66 1.61 1.51
C LEU A 39 -14.87 1.04 0.77
N TYR A 40 -15.06 -0.28 0.83
CA TYR A 40 -16.21 -0.90 0.20
C TYR A 40 -17.53 -0.46 0.87
N ASP A 41 -17.62 -0.54 2.19
CA ASP A 41 -18.87 -0.22 2.92
C ASP A 41 -19.24 1.26 2.80
N LEU A 42 -18.26 2.16 2.94
CA LEU A 42 -18.53 3.60 2.97
C LEU A 42 -18.62 4.24 1.58
N PHE A 43 -17.99 3.66 0.55
CA PHE A 43 -17.97 4.25 -0.78
C PHE A 43 -18.54 3.33 -1.86
N PHE A 44 -17.94 2.18 -2.13
CA PHE A 44 -18.34 1.33 -3.26
C PHE A 44 -19.74 0.75 -3.15
N LYS A 45 -20.19 0.48 -1.93
CA LYS A 45 -21.55 -0.02 -1.67
C LYS A 45 -22.61 1.04 -2.05
N GLN A 46 -22.38 2.30 -1.68
CA GLN A 46 -23.26 3.41 -2.01
C GLN A 46 -23.22 3.75 -3.50
N LEU A 47 -22.04 3.68 -4.11
CA LEU A 47 -21.85 3.88 -5.54
C LEU A 47 -22.60 2.82 -6.38
N GLY A 48 -22.81 1.63 -5.85
CA GLY A 48 -23.46 0.52 -6.57
C GLY A 48 -22.59 -0.11 -7.68
N SER A 49 -21.38 0.39 -7.90
CA SER A 49 -20.45 -0.05 -8.95
C SER A 49 -19.01 -0.07 -8.44
N GLY A 50 -18.08 -0.52 -9.29
CA GLY A 50 -16.66 -0.66 -8.95
C GLY A 50 -16.33 -1.96 -8.20
N THR A 51 -15.05 -2.30 -8.16
CA THR A 51 -14.56 -3.56 -7.57
C THR A 51 -13.34 -3.30 -6.69
N VAL A 52 -13.30 -3.95 -5.53
CA VAL A 52 -12.15 -3.93 -4.62
C VAL A 52 -11.47 -5.29 -4.66
N TYR A 53 -10.17 -5.31 -4.94
CA TYR A 53 -9.33 -6.50 -4.98
C TYR A 53 -8.39 -6.49 -3.79
N GLY A 54 -8.49 -7.49 -2.90
CA GLY A 54 -7.53 -7.73 -1.84
C GLY A 54 -6.49 -8.75 -2.30
N ILE A 55 -5.23 -8.34 -2.34
CA ILE A 55 -4.10 -9.19 -2.74
C ILE A 55 -3.27 -9.50 -1.50
N GLU A 56 -3.16 -10.77 -1.16
CA GLU A 56 -2.44 -11.23 0.02
C GLU A 56 -1.75 -12.55 -0.30
N THR A 57 -0.55 -12.76 0.22
CA THR A 57 0.22 -13.99 -0.02
C THR A 57 -0.25 -15.17 0.82
N ARG A 58 -0.88 -14.92 1.97
CA ARG A 58 -1.31 -15.94 2.95
C ARG A 58 -2.72 -16.42 2.65
N PRO A 59 -2.88 -17.68 2.16
CA PRO A 59 -4.19 -18.21 1.77
C PRO A 59 -5.23 -18.18 2.89
N GLU A 60 -4.82 -18.43 4.12
CA GLU A 60 -5.71 -18.45 5.28
C GLU A 60 -6.35 -17.07 5.58
N LEU A 61 -5.68 -15.99 5.21
CA LEU A 61 -6.24 -14.64 5.34
C LEU A 61 -7.19 -14.32 4.17
N VAL A 62 -6.85 -14.78 2.98
CA VAL A 62 -7.71 -14.67 1.79
C VAL A 62 -9.03 -15.39 2.01
N GLU A 63 -8.99 -16.63 2.51
CA GLU A 63 -10.20 -17.40 2.83
C GLU A 63 -11.09 -16.71 3.86
N LYS A 64 -10.49 -16.21 4.96
CA LYS A 64 -11.23 -15.47 6.00
C LYS A 64 -11.86 -14.19 5.47
N SER A 65 -11.12 -13.43 4.67
CA SER A 65 -11.62 -12.19 4.08
C SER A 65 -12.72 -12.47 3.05
N THR A 66 -12.58 -13.52 2.25
CA THR A 66 -13.61 -13.95 1.30
C THR A 66 -14.89 -14.36 2.03
N ALA A 67 -14.78 -15.18 3.08
CA ALA A 67 -15.93 -15.60 3.87
C ALA A 67 -16.63 -14.39 4.53
N LEU A 68 -15.86 -13.44 5.06
CA LEU A 68 -16.41 -12.23 5.65
C LEU A 68 -17.13 -11.36 4.60
N ALA A 69 -16.56 -11.18 3.42
CA ALA A 69 -17.19 -10.43 2.34
C ALA A 69 -18.51 -11.05 1.90
N GLN A 70 -18.57 -12.38 1.82
CA GLN A 70 -19.81 -13.12 1.54
C GLN A 70 -20.87 -12.93 2.64
N GLN A 71 -20.48 -13.02 3.91
CA GLN A 71 -21.39 -12.79 5.04
C GLN A 71 -21.98 -11.37 5.05
N LEU A 72 -21.18 -10.38 4.64
CA LEU A 72 -21.59 -8.98 4.56
C LEU A 72 -22.35 -8.64 3.26
N GLY A 73 -22.45 -9.57 2.32
CA GLY A 73 -23.05 -9.32 1.02
C GLY A 73 -22.24 -8.40 0.12
N PHE A 74 -20.91 -8.33 0.31
CA PHE A 74 -20.01 -7.47 -0.46
C PHE A 74 -19.57 -8.16 -1.76
N ALA A 75 -20.50 -8.33 -2.68
CA ALA A 75 -20.35 -9.15 -3.90
C ALA A 75 -19.25 -8.66 -4.85
N ARG A 76 -18.82 -7.40 -4.76
CA ARG A 76 -17.78 -6.81 -5.60
C ARG A 76 -16.44 -6.66 -4.87
N MET A 77 -16.24 -7.40 -3.78
CA MET A 77 -14.94 -7.63 -3.18
C MET A 77 -14.40 -8.98 -3.63
N GLN A 78 -13.18 -8.99 -4.10
CA GLN A 78 -12.47 -10.20 -4.55
C GLN A 78 -11.15 -10.31 -3.82
N PHE A 79 -10.82 -11.51 -3.34
CA PHE A 79 -9.58 -11.74 -2.63
C PHE A 79 -8.77 -12.82 -3.36
N LEU A 80 -7.48 -12.55 -3.54
CA LEU A 80 -6.58 -13.44 -4.29
C LEU A 80 -5.33 -13.74 -3.47
N ALA A 81 -5.01 -15.04 -3.38
CA ALA A 81 -3.78 -15.52 -2.73
C ALA A 81 -2.64 -15.47 -3.76
N LEU A 82 -2.00 -14.32 -3.92
CA LEU A 82 -0.98 -14.09 -4.93
C LEU A 82 0.24 -13.39 -4.32
N SER A 83 1.43 -13.82 -4.75
CA SER A 83 2.64 -13.01 -4.57
C SER A 83 2.63 -11.83 -5.54
N VAL A 84 3.55 -10.86 -5.35
CA VAL A 84 3.69 -9.69 -6.25
C VAL A 84 3.88 -10.11 -7.70
N GLN A 85 4.79 -11.04 -7.93
CA GLN A 85 5.11 -11.54 -9.28
C GLN A 85 3.90 -12.23 -9.92
N GLN A 86 3.17 -13.03 -9.13
CA GLN A 86 1.94 -13.69 -9.58
C GLN A 86 0.83 -12.69 -9.85
N ALA A 87 0.64 -11.69 -8.98
CA ALA A 87 -0.38 -10.65 -9.12
C ALA A 87 -0.16 -9.81 -10.38
N SER A 88 1.09 -9.44 -10.66
CA SER A 88 1.46 -8.66 -11.83
C SER A 88 1.17 -9.39 -13.15
N ALA A 89 1.37 -10.71 -13.18
CA ALA A 89 1.17 -11.55 -14.36
C ALA A 89 -0.24 -12.19 -14.43
N SER A 90 -1.06 -12.03 -13.40
CA SER A 90 -2.33 -12.72 -13.28
C SER A 90 -3.40 -12.13 -14.22
N SER A 91 -4.03 -13.03 -15.00
CA SER A 91 -5.23 -12.71 -15.78
C SER A 91 -6.51 -12.61 -14.93
N ALA A 92 -6.45 -13.02 -13.65
CA ALA A 92 -7.56 -12.86 -12.72
C ALA A 92 -7.71 -11.41 -12.21
N LEU A 93 -6.70 -10.57 -12.45
CA LEU A 93 -6.70 -9.15 -12.11
C LEU A 93 -6.81 -8.30 -13.39
N PRO A 94 -7.41 -7.11 -13.32
CA PRO A 94 -7.42 -6.15 -14.41
C PRO A 94 -6.00 -5.79 -14.88
N ASP A 95 -5.88 -5.38 -16.15
CA ASP A 95 -4.61 -4.88 -16.71
C ASP A 95 -4.25 -3.51 -16.17
N SER A 96 -5.24 -2.76 -15.68
CA SER A 96 -5.03 -1.46 -15.05
C SER A 96 -5.93 -1.28 -13.84
N PHE A 97 -5.45 -0.48 -12.88
CA PHE A 97 -6.20 -0.08 -11.70
C PHE A 97 -6.35 1.44 -11.63
N ASP A 98 -7.48 1.91 -11.10
CA ASP A 98 -7.64 3.33 -10.82
C ASP A 98 -6.87 3.72 -9.56
N VAL A 99 -6.92 2.87 -8.53
CA VAL A 99 -6.24 3.11 -7.25
C VAL A 99 -5.57 1.83 -6.76
N VAL A 100 -4.32 1.93 -6.35
CA VAL A 100 -3.63 0.89 -5.57
C VAL A 100 -3.36 1.43 -4.17
N THR A 101 -3.76 0.67 -3.15
CA THR A 101 -3.46 0.97 -1.75
C THR A 101 -2.52 -0.07 -1.17
N ALA A 102 -1.63 0.34 -0.28
CA ALA A 102 -0.82 -0.57 0.53
C ALA A 102 -0.69 0.00 1.95
N LEU A 103 -1.47 -0.60 2.87
CA LEU A 103 -1.49 -0.23 4.27
C LEU A 103 -0.60 -1.18 5.07
N HIS A 104 0.34 -0.60 5.83
CA HIS A 104 1.34 -1.37 6.58
C HIS A 104 2.24 -2.27 5.73
N ALA A 105 2.37 -1.97 4.45
CA ALA A 105 3.42 -2.52 3.62
C ALA A 105 4.75 -1.92 4.06
N CYS A 106 5.58 -2.71 4.73
CA CYS A 106 6.83 -2.25 5.32
C CYS A 106 8.00 -2.88 4.59
N ASP A 107 9.13 -2.18 4.61
CA ASP A 107 10.37 -2.65 3.99
C ASP A 107 10.16 -2.97 2.50
N THR A 108 10.56 -4.14 2.04
CA THR A 108 10.42 -4.59 0.63
C THR A 108 8.98 -4.65 0.14
N ALA A 109 7.99 -4.84 1.02
CA ALA A 109 6.58 -4.86 0.63
C ALA A 109 6.07 -3.49 0.14
N THR A 110 6.71 -2.38 0.54
CA THR A 110 6.44 -1.06 -0.04
C THR A 110 6.93 -0.99 -1.50
N ASP A 111 8.15 -1.47 -1.75
CA ASP A 111 8.74 -1.51 -3.09
C ASP A 111 7.93 -2.44 -4.01
N ASP A 112 7.47 -3.56 -3.48
CA ASP A 112 6.60 -4.51 -4.14
C ASP A 112 5.25 -3.88 -4.55
N ALA A 113 4.64 -3.10 -3.66
CA ALA A 113 3.39 -2.40 -3.96
C ALA A 113 3.58 -1.33 -5.04
N ILE A 114 4.72 -0.62 -5.04
CA ILE A 114 5.08 0.33 -6.10
C ILE A 114 5.26 -0.39 -7.43
N ALA A 115 6.04 -1.49 -7.44
CA ALA A 115 6.27 -2.27 -8.65
C ALA A 115 4.97 -2.82 -9.24
N PHE A 116 4.08 -3.35 -8.40
CA PHE A 116 2.75 -3.80 -8.81
C PHE A 116 1.93 -2.66 -9.42
N ALA A 117 1.87 -1.50 -8.76
CA ALA A 117 1.11 -0.35 -9.24
C ALA A 117 1.61 0.13 -10.62
N LEU A 118 2.93 0.16 -10.83
CA LEU A 118 3.53 0.53 -12.12
C LEU A 118 3.22 -0.49 -13.20
N GLN A 119 3.36 -1.79 -12.91
CA GLN A 119 3.09 -2.88 -13.88
C GLN A 119 1.62 -2.97 -14.26
N LYS A 120 0.72 -2.64 -13.34
CA LYS A 120 -0.74 -2.60 -13.56
C LYS A 120 -1.25 -1.22 -13.96
N ASN A 121 -0.37 -0.32 -14.42
CA ASN A 121 -0.74 1.01 -14.90
C ASN A 121 -1.74 1.73 -13.97
N ALA A 122 -1.48 1.67 -12.65
CA ALA A 122 -2.35 2.30 -11.68
C ALA A 122 -2.33 3.83 -11.87
N GLN A 123 -3.49 4.47 -11.80
CA GLN A 123 -3.58 5.94 -11.92
C GLN A 123 -3.13 6.63 -10.63
N HIS A 124 -3.45 6.02 -9.49
CA HIS A 124 -3.13 6.58 -8.17
C HIS A 124 -2.58 5.49 -7.27
N LEU A 125 -1.62 5.86 -6.44
CA LEU A 125 -1.00 4.98 -5.46
C LEU A 125 -1.02 5.63 -4.08
N VAL A 126 -1.58 4.92 -3.10
CA VAL A 126 -1.67 5.37 -1.70
C VAL A 126 -0.87 4.41 -0.83
N LEU A 127 0.27 4.88 -0.34
CA LEU A 127 1.17 4.10 0.50
C LEU A 127 1.15 4.60 1.94
N VAL A 128 1.07 3.68 2.89
CA VAL A 128 1.15 3.98 4.32
C VAL A 128 2.17 3.05 5.00
N PRO A 129 3.46 3.32 4.83
CA PRO A 129 4.50 2.56 5.51
C PRO A 129 4.46 2.83 7.01
N CYS A 130 4.47 1.78 7.84
CA CYS A 130 4.36 1.93 9.29
C CYS A 130 5.69 1.78 10.03
N CYS A 131 6.64 1.07 9.47
CA CYS A 131 7.94 0.81 10.09
C CYS A 131 9.01 0.48 9.05
N GLN A 132 10.25 0.49 9.52
CA GLN A 132 11.43 0.07 8.76
C GLN A 132 12.13 -1.04 9.59
N ALA A 133 11.45 -2.17 9.74
CA ALA A 133 11.88 -3.24 10.63
C ALA A 133 13.19 -3.88 10.18
N GLU A 134 13.39 -4.05 8.87
CA GLU A 134 14.63 -4.59 8.30
C GLU A 134 15.81 -3.64 8.54
N ALA A 135 15.65 -2.34 8.27
CA ALA A 135 16.68 -1.35 8.55
C ALA A 135 17.04 -1.32 10.03
N ALA A 136 16.04 -1.40 10.91
CA ALA A 136 16.28 -1.46 12.35
C ALA A 136 16.96 -2.78 12.78
N ALA A 137 16.68 -3.91 12.13
CA ALA A 137 17.33 -5.19 12.39
C ALA A 137 18.80 -5.18 11.92
N CYS A 138 19.07 -4.66 10.72
CA CYS A 138 20.42 -4.49 10.20
C CYS A 138 21.28 -3.61 11.13
N LEU A 139 20.71 -2.50 11.62
CA LEU A 139 21.42 -1.60 12.54
C LEU A 139 21.71 -2.27 13.90
N ARG A 140 20.81 -3.11 14.39
CA ARG A 140 21.06 -3.90 15.62
C ARG A 140 22.09 -5.00 15.43
N GLY A 141 22.08 -5.67 14.25
CA GLY A 141 23.06 -6.71 13.90
C GLY A 141 24.49 -6.17 13.72
N SER A 142 24.64 -4.90 13.35
CA SER A 142 25.93 -4.23 13.14
C SER A 142 26.64 -3.80 14.43
N THR A 143 26.09 -4.06 15.61
CA THR A 143 26.71 -3.71 16.91
C THR A 143 27.80 -4.69 17.36
N LYS A 144 28.17 -5.70 16.58
CA LYS A 144 29.45 -6.39 16.76
C LYS A 144 30.56 -5.47 16.24
N PRO A 145 31.60 -5.16 17.03
CA PRO A 145 32.70 -4.34 16.58
C PRO A 145 33.52 -5.12 15.54
N SER A 146 33.13 -5.04 14.29
CA SER A 146 33.97 -5.40 13.17
C SER A 146 34.56 -4.12 12.63
N ASN A 147 35.88 -4.12 12.45
CA ASN A 147 36.73 -3.04 11.93
C ASN A 147 36.46 -2.72 10.44
N SER A 148 35.22 -2.86 9.99
CA SER A 148 34.78 -2.56 8.64
C SER A 148 34.16 -1.16 8.58
N ARG A 149 34.70 -0.32 7.69
CA ARG A 149 34.22 1.03 7.38
C ARG A 149 32.68 1.02 7.22
N ALA A 150 32.00 1.83 8.02
CA ALA A 150 30.56 2.04 7.91
C ALA A 150 30.19 2.41 6.46
N PRO A 151 29.11 1.86 5.88
CA PRO A 151 28.69 2.21 4.54
C PRO A 151 28.43 3.70 4.40
N LEU A 152 28.76 4.29 3.25
CA LEU A 152 28.75 5.74 3.00
C LEU A 152 27.37 6.41 3.27
N TRP A 153 26.27 5.66 3.15
CA TRP A 153 24.92 6.16 3.39
C TRP A 153 24.59 6.41 4.89
N LEU A 154 25.42 5.88 5.80
CA LEU A 154 25.30 6.17 7.23
C LEU A 154 25.68 7.62 7.58
N ASN A 155 26.33 8.35 6.69
CA ASN A 155 26.74 9.74 6.90
C ASN A 155 25.77 10.78 6.32
N SER A 156 24.75 10.37 5.56
CA SER A 156 23.70 11.27 5.09
C SER A 156 22.61 11.41 6.16
N GLY A 157 22.12 12.64 6.38
CA GLY A 157 21.23 13.03 7.50
C GLY A 157 19.96 12.17 7.75
N ALA A 158 19.67 11.17 6.92
CA ALA A 158 18.64 10.16 7.12
C ALA A 158 18.88 9.26 8.35
N THR A 159 20.13 9.13 8.79
CA THR A 159 20.55 8.28 9.91
C THR A 159 20.11 8.79 11.30
N ARG A 160 19.79 10.06 11.44
CA ARG A 160 19.37 10.57 12.76
C ARG A 160 17.98 10.08 13.18
N CYS A 161 17.10 9.82 12.22
CA CYS A 161 15.74 9.39 12.53
C CYS A 161 15.67 7.88 12.86
N THR A 162 16.47 7.06 12.19
CA THR A 162 16.53 5.62 12.43
C THR A 162 17.26 5.26 13.73
N ARG A 163 18.30 6.04 14.11
CA ARG A 163 19.05 5.81 15.36
C ARG A 163 18.24 6.15 16.61
N ALA A 164 17.32 7.11 16.53
CA ALA A 164 16.42 7.46 17.64
C ALA A 164 15.37 6.37 17.93
N LYS A 165 15.04 5.51 16.95
CA LYS A 165 14.09 4.40 17.13
C LYS A 165 14.68 3.16 17.79
N SER A 166 15.99 3.05 17.86
CA SER A 166 16.69 1.93 18.53
C SER A 166 16.93 2.17 20.03
N ALA A 167 16.76 3.39 20.52
CA ALA A 167 16.83 3.72 21.93
C ALA A 167 15.43 3.74 22.53
N ALA A 168 15.23 3.08 23.65
CA ALA A 168 13.96 2.93 24.35
C ALA A 168 13.34 4.23 24.91
N SER A 169 13.78 5.39 24.43
CA SER A 169 13.26 6.71 24.80
C SER A 169 13.16 7.58 23.54
N LEU A 170 11.97 7.61 22.93
CA LEU A 170 11.64 8.55 21.87
C LEU A 170 11.32 9.92 22.49
N PRO A 171 12.02 11.01 22.14
CA PRO A 171 11.52 12.34 22.45
C PRO A 171 10.25 12.59 21.63
N THR A 172 9.23 13.10 22.28
CA THR A 172 7.89 13.41 21.76
C THR A 172 7.89 14.29 20.48
N SER A 173 9.00 14.92 20.14
CA SER A 173 9.17 15.74 18.93
C SER A 173 9.30 14.92 17.63
N CYS A 174 9.66 13.64 17.70
CA CYS A 174 9.79 12.81 16.51
C CYS A 174 8.46 12.22 16.04
N ALA A 175 7.49 12.06 16.95
CA ALA A 175 6.14 11.58 16.63
C ALA A 175 5.35 12.60 15.79
N ALA A 176 5.59 13.90 15.96
CA ALA A 176 4.92 14.95 15.20
C ALA A 176 5.44 15.08 13.76
N CYS A 177 6.69 14.69 13.50
CA CYS A 177 7.26 14.72 12.15
C CYS A 177 6.77 13.56 11.28
N THR A 178 6.46 12.43 11.91
CA THR A 178 5.97 11.22 11.21
C THR A 178 4.51 11.31 10.80
N LEU A 179 3.67 12.06 11.51
CA LEU A 179 2.23 12.13 11.23
C LEU A 179 1.86 13.07 10.06
N ARG A 180 2.75 13.92 9.58
CA ARG A 180 2.48 14.87 8.49
C ARG A 180 2.82 14.37 7.08
N HIS A 181 3.47 13.20 6.94
CA HIS A 181 3.97 12.71 5.64
C HIS A 181 3.52 11.29 5.27
N TRP A 182 2.46 10.77 5.84
CA TRP A 182 2.15 9.34 5.79
C TRP A 182 1.10 8.89 4.79
N ALA A 183 0.41 9.79 4.13
CA ALA A 183 -0.45 9.44 3.03
C ALA A 183 -0.09 10.33 1.83
N THR A 184 0.63 9.77 0.89
CA THR A 184 0.92 10.43 -0.37
C THR A 184 0.11 9.76 -1.45
N ALA A 185 -0.93 10.44 -1.94
CA ALA A 185 -1.59 10.08 -3.18
C ALA A 185 -0.83 10.78 -4.32
N LEU A 186 -0.11 10.01 -5.10
CA LEU A 186 0.61 10.52 -6.27
C LEU A 186 -0.15 10.12 -7.53
N PRO A 187 -0.50 11.07 -8.42
CA PRO A 187 -0.89 10.73 -9.77
C PRO A 187 0.34 10.15 -10.48
N LEU A 188 0.22 8.95 -11.01
CA LEU A 188 1.24 8.36 -11.85
C LEU A 188 1.13 9.00 -13.24
N PRO A 189 2.17 9.64 -13.78
CA PRO A 189 2.12 10.18 -15.11
C PRO A 189 1.92 9.03 -16.10
N SER A 190 1.10 9.27 -17.12
CA SER A 190 0.93 8.38 -18.29
C SER A 190 2.23 8.35 -19.12
N LEU A 191 3.26 7.77 -18.57
CA LEU A 191 4.52 7.48 -19.25
C LEU A 191 4.35 6.13 -19.93
N LEU A 192 3.88 6.15 -21.14
CA LEU A 192 4.15 5.19 -22.24
C LEU A 192 3.03 5.25 -23.29
N ALA A 193 2.71 6.45 -23.78
CA ALA A 193 2.23 6.56 -25.16
C ALA A 193 3.47 6.83 -26.02
N GLY A 194 4.34 5.83 -26.13
CA GLY A 194 5.45 5.80 -27.07
C GLY A 194 4.96 5.33 -28.41
N SER A 195 4.68 6.27 -29.29
CA SER A 195 5.06 6.34 -30.68
C SER A 195 5.60 5.02 -31.27
N THR A 196 4.78 4.35 -32.07
CA THR A 196 5.26 3.64 -33.25
C THR A 196 4.67 4.33 -34.47
N ALA A 197 5.49 5.15 -35.11
CA ALA A 197 5.39 5.43 -36.52
C ALA A 197 6.35 4.50 -37.24
#